data_49bc1699fe9334b5fdf42b73580c53c3
#
_entry.id   49bc1699fe9334b5fdf42b73580c53c3
#
_cell.length_a   1.000
_cell.length_b   1.000
_cell.length_c   1.000
_cell.angle_alpha   90.00
_cell.angle_beta   90.00
_cell.angle_gamma   90.00
#
_symmetry.space_group_name_H-M   'P 1'
#
loop_
_entity.id
_entity.type
_entity.pdbx_description
1 polymer ?
#
loop_
_entity_poly.entity_id
_entity_poly.type
_entity_poly.pdbx_seq_one_letter_code
_entity_poly.pdbx_strand_id
1 'polypeptide(L)'
;MPRPRQALLSRERIVEAAAALIDADGLDAFSTRRLAAALGVRGPSLYNHFGTKDEILDAVADSITGQVDVSFFAEVDWREALRRWGHSYRAALAAHPNIVPHLAQGPGRRPAALAMADAVYGGLVAAGWPPARATHIGALMRYFVMGSALSSFAQGFLKDPGLYAEQYPHLSQAHRLAEHQHQVDEGAFTLGLEALIDGLSHTYERVVGPLPPLPPAGPAY
;
A
#
# COMPACT_ATOMS: atom_id res chain seq x y z
N MET A 1 37.10 11.87 27.18
CA MET A 1 35.78 11.82 26.54
C MET A 1 35.62 10.48 25.87
N PRO A 2 34.65 9.60 26.28
CA PRO A 2 34.43 8.36 25.57
C PRO A 2 33.88 8.67 24.17
N ARG A 3 34.47 8.05 23.13
CA ARG A 3 33.92 8.07 21.76
C ARG A 3 32.48 7.57 21.79
N PRO A 4 31.53 8.23 21.10
CA PRO A 4 30.19 7.68 20.96
C PRO A 4 30.31 6.27 20.37
N ARG A 5 29.74 5.26 21.08
CA ARG A 5 29.62 3.89 20.53
C ARG A 5 28.82 4.04 19.23
N GLN A 6 29.48 3.89 18.08
CA GLN A 6 28.80 3.74 16.81
C GLN A 6 27.80 2.58 16.98
N ALA A 7 26.51 2.88 16.85
CA ALA A 7 25.51 1.83 16.97
C ALA A 7 25.83 0.72 15.96
N LEU A 8 25.85 -0.52 16.44
CA LEU A 8 26.18 -1.70 15.62
C LEU A 8 25.26 -1.72 14.38
N LEU A 9 25.83 -2.06 13.23
CA LEU A 9 25.05 -2.27 12.00
C LEU A 9 24.13 -3.47 12.21
N SER A 10 22.83 -3.29 11.98
CA SER A 10 21.82 -4.34 12.07
C SER A 10 20.98 -4.37 10.78
N ARG A 11 20.21 -5.45 10.58
CA ARG A 11 19.29 -5.55 9.43
C ARG A 11 18.26 -4.43 9.45
N GLU A 12 17.69 -4.14 10.60
CA GLU A 12 16.68 -3.09 10.81
C GLU A 12 17.24 -1.71 10.41
N ARG A 13 18.42 -1.39 10.87
CA ARG A 13 19.10 -0.14 10.55
C ARG A 13 19.43 0.02 9.07
N ILE A 14 19.78 -1.09 8.40
CA ILE A 14 20.01 -1.11 6.94
C ILE A 14 18.69 -0.85 6.21
N VAL A 15 17.59 -1.49 6.64
CA VAL A 15 16.26 -1.33 6.06
C VAL A 15 15.74 0.09 6.23
N GLU A 16 15.84 0.67 7.42
CA GLU A 16 15.46 2.05 7.71
C GLU A 16 16.21 3.06 6.83
N ALA A 17 17.54 2.92 6.75
CA ALA A 17 18.35 3.79 5.92
C ALA A 17 18.08 3.61 4.42
N ALA A 18 17.78 2.39 3.98
CA ALA A 18 17.41 2.11 2.60
C ALA A 18 16.05 2.72 2.26
N ALA A 19 15.04 2.58 3.14
CA ALA A 19 13.73 3.20 2.99
C ALA A 19 13.87 4.74 2.86
N ALA A 20 14.61 5.38 3.77
CA ALA A 20 14.83 6.82 3.74
C ALA A 20 15.53 7.31 2.44
N LEU A 21 16.49 6.53 1.91
CA LEU A 21 17.13 6.87 0.63
C LEU A 21 16.17 6.72 -0.56
N ILE A 22 15.35 5.68 -0.55
CA ILE A 22 14.35 5.46 -1.61
C ILE A 22 13.29 6.56 -1.57
N ASP A 23 12.82 6.94 -0.39
CA ASP A 23 11.82 8.00 -0.23
C ASP A 23 12.37 9.36 -0.69
N ALA A 24 13.63 9.64 -0.41
CA ALA A 24 14.26 10.92 -0.79
C ALA A 24 14.61 11.01 -2.27
N ASP A 25 15.15 9.95 -2.87
CA ASP A 25 15.82 10.02 -4.16
C ASP A 25 15.19 9.11 -5.25
N GLY A 26 14.19 8.31 -4.87
CA GLY A 26 13.55 7.34 -5.75
C GLY A 26 14.28 6.00 -5.84
N LEU A 27 13.55 4.98 -6.31
CA LEU A 27 14.03 3.61 -6.43
C LEU A 27 15.19 3.47 -7.43
N ASP A 28 15.15 4.21 -8.54
CA ASP A 28 16.17 4.16 -9.59
C ASP A 28 17.53 4.70 -9.13
N ALA A 29 17.50 5.68 -8.24
CA ALA A 29 18.72 6.26 -7.67
C ALA A 29 19.32 5.41 -6.52
N PHE A 30 18.61 4.39 -6.04
CA PHE A 30 19.06 3.54 -4.95
C PHE A 30 20.21 2.62 -5.36
N SER A 31 21.30 2.65 -4.57
CA SER A 31 22.42 1.72 -4.71
C SER A 31 23.03 1.34 -3.37
N THR A 32 23.57 0.12 -3.28
CA THR A 32 24.29 -0.36 -2.08
C THR A 32 25.48 0.51 -1.70
N ARG A 33 26.12 1.16 -2.69
CA ARG A 33 27.21 2.12 -2.44
C ARG A 33 26.70 3.38 -1.69
N ARG A 34 25.57 3.94 -2.13
CA ARG A 34 24.94 5.11 -1.45
C ARG A 34 24.47 4.74 -0.06
N LEU A 35 23.87 3.54 0.09
CA LEU A 35 23.42 3.03 1.37
C LEU A 35 24.60 2.84 2.36
N ALA A 36 25.71 2.24 1.91
CA ALA A 36 26.90 2.10 2.74
C ALA A 36 27.47 3.47 3.18
N ALA A 37 27.51 4.46 2.27
CA ALA A 37 27.94 5.81 2.57
C ALA A 37 27.03 6.49 3.61
N ALA A 38 25.70 6.36 3.46
CA ALA A 38 24.72 6.92 4.40
C ALA A 38 24.86 6.31 5.81
N LEU A 39 25.17 5.02 5.89
CA LEU A 39 25.38 4.30 7.14
C LEU A 39 26.77 4.50 7.75
N GLY A 40 27.72 5.15 7.02
CA GLY A 40 29.10 5.33 7.46
C GLY A 40 29.89 4.00 7.52
N VAL A 41 29.54 3.01 6.68
CA VAL A 41 30.17 1.70 6.65
C VAL A 41 30.79 1.42 5.27
N ARG A 42 31.61 0.35 5.17
CA ARG A 42 32.12 -0.14 3.89
C ARG A 42 31.09 -1.04 3.22
N GLY A 43 31.02 -1.03 1.88
CA GLY A 43 30.07 -1.85 1.11
C GLY A 43 30.02 -3.33 1.53
N PRO A 44 31.15 -4.03 1.70
CA PRO A 44 31.17 -5.43 2.17
C PRO A 44 30.44 -5.67 3.49
N SER A 45 30.34 -4.65 4.36
CA SER A 45 29.62 -4.79 5.65
C SER A 45 28.11 -5.02 5.46
N LEU A 46 27.52 -4.50 4.37
CA LEU A 46 26.11 -4.73 4.05
C LEU A 46 25.88 -6.19 3.67
N TYR A 47 26.81 -6.80 2.95
CA TYR A 47 26.70 -8.17 2.46
C TYR A 47 26.81 -9.23 3.56
N ASN A 48 27.22 -8.85 4.79
CA ASN A 48 27.11 -9.71 5.96
C ASN A 48 25.66 -9.86 6.45
N HIS A 49 24.76 -8.95 6.03
CA HIS A 49 23.36 -8.93 6.42
C HIS A 49 22.41 -9.29 5.29
N PHE A 50 22.75 -8.93 4.05
CA PHE A 50 21.94 -9.14 2.85
C PHE A 50 22.83 -9.59 1.70
N GLY A 51 22.47 -10.67 1.02
CA GLY A 51 23.26 -11.23 -0.09
C GLY A 51 23.20 -10.38 -1.36
N THR A 52 22.11 -9.67 -1.59
CA THR A 52 21.86 -8.90 -2.82
C THR A 52 21.19 -7.56 -2.55
N LYS A 53 21.20 -6.66 -3.56
CA LYS A 53 20.41 -5.42 -3.55
C LYS A 53 18.92 -5.72 -3.44
N ASP A 54 18.44 -6.74 -4.15
CA ASP A 54 17.02 -7.10 -4.19
C ASP A 54 16.54 -7.62 -2.84
N GLU A 55 17.38 -8.33 -2.07
CA GLU A 55 17.05 -8.72 -0.69
C GLU A 55 16.87 -7.50 0.23
N ILE A 56 17.63 -6.42 0.02
CA ILE A 56 17.44 -5.18 0.77
C ILE A 56 16.12 -4.53 0.37
N LEU A 57 15.80 -4.46 -0.92
CA LEU A 57 14.55 -3.91 -1.43
C LEU A 57 13.34 -4.72 -0.94
N ASP A 58 13.46 -6.05 -0.93
CA ASP A 58 12.42 -6.92 -0.38
C ASP A 58 12.22 -6.71 1.12
N ALA A 59 13.29 -6.52 1.88
CA ALA A 59 13.19 -6.23 3.30
C ALA A 59 12.57 -4.84 3.58
N VAL A 60 12.86 -3.82 2.76
CA VAL A 60 12.18 -2.52 2.82
C VAL A 60 10.70 -2.68 2.51
N ALA A 61 10.36 -3.36 1.42
CA ALA A 61 8.99 -3.60 1.03
C ALA A 61 8.20 -4.39 2.10
N ASP A 62 8.84 -5.37 2.73
CA ASP A 62 8.25 -6.18 3.80
C ASP A 62 8.03 -5.36 5.08
N SER A 63 8.98 -4.49 5.44
CA SER A 63 8.86 -3.57 6.58
C SER A 63 7.69 -2.60 6.41
N ILE A 64 7.46 -2.08 5.19
CA ILE A 64 6.33 -1.20 4.89
C ILE A 64 5.01 -1.99 4.93
N THR A 65 4.98 -3.19 4.35
CA THR A 65 3.80 -4.06 4.41
C THR A 65 3.45 -4.43 5.85
N GLY A 66 4.45 -4.61 6.71
CA GLY A 66 4.26 -4.91 8.14
C GLY A 66 3.61 -3.77 8.95
N GLN A 67 3.49 -2.58 8.39
CA GLN A 67 2.77 -1.45 9.01
C GLN A 67 1.26 -1.50 8.74
N VAL A 68 0.82 -2.35 7.80
CA VAL A 68 -0.60 -2.50 7.46
C VAL A 68 -1.32 -3.25 8.58
N ASP A 69 -2.33 -2.62 9.16
CA ASP A 69 -3.14 -3.27 10.19
C ASP A 69 -4.08 -4.30 9.56
N VAL A 70 -4.02 -5.52 10.06
CA VAL A 70 -4.86 -6.66 9.67
C VAL A 70 -5.69 -7.21 10.82
N SER A 71 -5.61 -6.62 12.02
CA SER A 71 -6.36 -7.06 13.22
C SER A 71 -7.86 -7.00 12.98
N PHE A 72 -8.31 -6.09 12.15
CA PHE A 72 -9.71 -5.89 11.79
C PHE A 72 -10.42 -7.16 11.31
N PHE A 73 -9.70 -8.08 10.65
CA PHE A 73 -10.29 -9.33 10.18
C PHE A 73 -10.67 -10.30 11.30
N ALA A 74 -10.18 -10.10 12.53
CA ALA A 74 -10.56 -10.85 13.72
C ALA A 74 -11.58 -10.11 14.61
N GLU A 75 -11.79 -8.80 14.40
CA GLU A 75 -12.50 -7.94 15.34
C GLU A 75 -13.88 -7.47 14.83
N VAL A 76 -14.00 -7.27 13.51
CA VAL A 76 -15.22 -6.70 12.91
C VAL A 76 -15.71 -7.54 11.74
N ASP A 77 -16.90 -7.21 11.21
CA ASP A 77 -17.39 -7.92 10.03
C ASP A 77 -16.48 -7.67 8.81
N TRP A 78 -16.52 -8.58 7.84
CA TRP A 78 -15.63 -8.58 6.69
C TRP A 78 -15.71 -7.31 5.84
N ARG A 79 -16.87 -6.62 5.77
CA ARG A 79 -17.04 -5.37 5.01
C ARG A 79 -16.25 -4.25 5.66
N GLU A 80 -16.41 -4.10 6.97
CA GLU A 80 -15.69 -3.11 7.75
C GLU A 80 -14.19 -3.47 7.84
N ALA A 81 -13.85 -4.75 7.93
CA ALA A 81 -12.46 -5.20 7.89
C ALA A 81 -11.78 -4.83 6.55
N LEU A 82 -12.44 -5.08 5.41
CA LEU A 82 -11.93 -4.68 4.09
C LEU A 82 -11.79 -3.16 3.96
N ARG A 83 -12.75 -2.39 4.49
CA ARG A 83 -12.70 -0.92 4.49
C ARG A 83 -11.48 -0.41 5.25
N ARG A 84 -11.33 -0.80 6.50
CA ARG A 84 -10.21 -0.37 7.36
C ARG A 84 -8.87 -0.84 6.82
N TRP A 85 -8.79 -2.09 6.41
CA TRP A 85 -7.58 -2.62 5.79
C TRP A 85 -7.22 -1.88 4.49
N GLY A 86 -8.18 -1.58 3.63
CA GLY A 86 -7.95 -0.83 2.40
C GLY A 86 -7.34 0.54 2.66
N HIS A 87 -7.88 1.27 3.64
CA HIS A 87 -7.34 2.57 4.06
C HIS A 87 -5.95 2.44 4.71
N SER A 88 -5.76 1.47 5.61
CA SER A 88 -4.46 1.21 6.26
C SER A 88 -3.38 0.87 5.22
N TYR A 89 -3.70 -0.01 4.27
CA TYR A 89 -2.77 -0.40 3.23
C TYR A 89 -2.41 0.78 2.32
N ARG A 90 -3.43 1.55 1.87
CA ARG A 90 -3.17 2.75 1.07
C ARG A 90 -2.33 3.79 1.80
N ALA A 91 -2.58 4.00 3.09
CA ALA A 91 -1.79 4.93 3.91
C ALA A 91 -0.31 4.51 3.99
N ALA A 92 -0.04 3.21 4.21
CA ALA A 92 1.32 2.68 4.22
C ALA A 92 2.03 2.88 2.86
N LEU A 93 1.32 2.68 1.74
CA LEU A 93 1.87 2.90 0.41
C LEU A 93 2.10 4.40 0.11
N ALA A 94 1.16 5.27 0.52
CA ALA A 94 1.25 6.70 0.31
C ALA A 94 2.40 7.36 1.10
N ALA A 95 2.77 6.78 2.24
CA ALA A 95 3.94 7.21 3.01
C ALA A 95 5.27 6.88 2.29
N HIS A 96 5.27 5.89 1.38
CA HIS A 96 6.46 5.39 0.70
C HIS A 96 6.21 5.19 -0.81
N PRO A 97 5.81 6.23 -1.57
CA PRO A 97 5.35 6.06 -2.95
C PRO A 97 6.43 5.49 -3.90
N ASN A 98 7.69 5.79 -3.63
CA ASN A 98 8.81 5.41 -4.48
C ASN A 98 9.12 3.90 -4.47
N ILE A 99 8.67 3.13 -3.46
CA ILE A 99 8.86 1.68 -3.40
C ILE A 99 7.67 0.90 -4.00
N VAL A 100 6.54 1.57 -4.25
CA VAL A 100 5.31 0.93 -4.76
C VAL A 100 5.53 0.09 -6.02
N PRO A 101 6.34 0.51 -7.02
CA PRO A 101 6.63 -0.32 -8.19
C PRO A 101 7.28 -1.66 -7.85
N HIS A 102 8.15 -1.71 -6.82
CA HIS A 102 8.75 -2.95 -6.33
C HIS A 102 7.73 -3.81 -5.57
N LEU A 103 6.88 -3.20 -4.75
CA LEU A 103 5.78 -3.89 -4.05
C LEU A 103 4.77 -4.52 -5.03
N ALA A 104 4.55 -3.90 -6.18
CA ALA A 104 3.60 -4.37 -7.20
C ALA A 104 3.98 -5.74 -7.80
N GLN A 105 5.26 -6.14 -7.75
CA GLN A 105 5.75 -7.42 -8.29
C GLN A 105 5.21 -8.65 -7.55
N GLY A 106 4.53 -8.49 -6.42
CA GLY A 106 3.91 -9.56 -5.65
C GLY A 106 4.59 -9.81 -4.30
N PRO A 107 4.03 -10.69 -3.46
CA PRO A 107 4.52 -10.91 -2.11
C PRO A 107 5.89 -11.62 -2.06
N GLY A 108 6.26 -12.41 -3.08
CA GLY A 108 7.50 -13.18 -3.08
C GLY A 108 7.62 -14.06 -1.83
N ARG A 109 8.79 -13.97 -1.15
CA ARG A 109 9.05 -14.63 0.14
C ARG A 109 9.02 -13.65 1.32
N ARG A 110 8.34 -12.51 1.17
CA ARG A 110 8.25 -11.46 2.19
C ARG A 110 7.28 -11.89 3.31
N PRO A 111 7.75 -12.10 4.58
CA PRO A 111 6.94 -12.65 5.65
C PRO A 111 5.73 -11.80 6.00
N ALA A 112 5.89 -10.47 6.09
CA ALA A 112 4.77 -9.56 6.41
C ALA A 112 3.71 -9.55 5.31
N ALA A 113 4.14 -9.60 4.03
CA ALA A 113 3.20 -9.68 2.91
C ALA A 113 2.42 -11.00 2.89
N LEU A 114 3.06 -12.11 3.25
CA LEU A 114 2.40 -13.41 3.37
C LEU A 114 1.46 -13.45 4.58
N ALA A 115 1.87 -12.90 5.72
CA ALA A 115 1.03 -12.80 6.91
C ALA A 115 -0.20 -11.92 6.67
N MET A 116 -0.04 -10.79 5.98
CA MET A 116 -1.15 -9.94 5.57
C MET A 116 -2.13 -10.70 4.66
N ALA A 117 -1.63 -11.42 3.66
CA ALA A 117 -2.47 -12.21 2.76
C ALA A 117 -3.22 -13.32 3.51
N ASP A 118 -2.56 -14.00 4.45
CA ASP A 118 -3.15 -15.06 5.28
C ASP A 118 -4.27 -14.51 6.17
N ALA A 119 -4.06 -13.36 6.82
CA ALA A 119 -5.07 -12.72 7.65
C ALA A 119 -6.31 -12.29 6.84
N VAL A 120 -6.11 -11.65 5.69
CA VAL A 120 -7.21 -11.24 4.79
C VAL A 120 -7.98 -12.46 4.29
N TYR A 121 -7.29 -13.47 3.80
CA TYR A 121 -7.89 -14.70 3.32
C TYR A 121 -8.65 -15.43 4.44
N GLY A 122 -7.99 -15.63 5.58
CA GLY A 122 -8.57 -16.32 6.74
C GLY A 122 -9.83 -15.63 7.26
N GLY A 123 -9.79 -14.29 7.38
CA GLY A 123 -10.94 -13.50 7.81
C GLY A 123 -12.14 -13.60 6.85
N LEU A 124 -11.88 -13.57 5.55
CA LEU A 124 -12.94 -13.77 4.55
C LEU A 124 -13.54 -15.18 4.60
N VAL A 125 -12.70 -16.21 4.71
CA VAL A 125 -13.18 -17.60 4.84
C VAL A 125 -13.96 -17.81 6.15
N ALA A 126 -13.48 -17.25 7.25
CA ALA A 126 -14.17 -17.30 8.55
C ALA A 126 -15.53 -16.58 8.49
N ALA A 127 -15.66 -15.53 7.67
CA ALA A 127 -16.92 -14.85 7.41
C ALA A 127 -17.88 -15.63 6.48
N GLY A 128 -17.49 -16.82 5.99
CA GLY A 128 -18.32 -17.69 5.16
C GLY A 128 -18.07 -17.62 3.65
N TRP A 129 -17.14 -16.79 3.19
CA TRP A 129 -16.79 -16.76 1.77
C TRP A 129 -16.16 -18.09 1.33
N PRO A 130 -16.57 -18.68 0.19
CA PRO A 130 -15.87 -19.83 -0.36
C PRO A 130 -14.38 -19.52 -0.61
N PRO A 131 -13.44 -20.46 -0.33
CA PRO A 131 -12.01 -20.23 -0.46
C PRO A 131 -11.55 -19.60 -1.78
N ALA A 132 -12.07 -20.08 -2.91
CA ALA A 132 -11.77 -19.51 -4.21
C ALA A 132 -12.22 -18.04 -4.35
N ARG A 133 -13.36 -17.68 -3.73
CA ARG A 133 -13.86 -16.29 -3.72
C ARG A 133 -13.02 -15.39 -2.80
N ALA A 134 -12.63 -15.89 -1.63
CA ALA A 134 -11.74 -15.16 -0.73
C ALA A 134 -10.42 -14.80 -1.43
N THR A 135 -9.83 -15.72 -2.21
CA THR A 135 -8.64 -15.44 -3.02
C THR A 135 -8.90 -14.35 -4.07
N HIS A 136 -10.02 -14.42 -4.79
CA HIS A 136 -10.36 -13.41 -5.79
C HIS A 136 -10.59 -12.03 -5.15
N ILE A 137 -11.23 -11.97 -3.97
CA ILE A 137 -11.46 -10.72 -3.23
C ILE A 137 -10.14 -10.11 -2.78
N GLY A 138 -9.25 -10.91 -2.17
CA GLY A 138 -7.93 -10.45 -1.76
C GLY A 138 -7.12 -9.90 -2.94
N ALA A 139 -7.13 -10.58 -4.09
CA ALA A 139 -6.47 -10.12 -5.30
C ALA A 139 -7.09 -8.82 -5.85
N LEU A 140 -8.43 -8.75 -5.95
CA LEU A 140 -9.17 -7.57 -6.40
C LEU A 140 -8.82 -6.34 -5.56
N MET A 141 -8.93 -6.48 -4.25
CA MET A 141 -8.63 -5.40 -3.31
C MET A 141 -7.17 -4.95 -3.41
N ARG A 142 -6.24 -5.90 -3.52
CA ARG A 142 -4.83 -5.58 -3.71
C ARG A 142 -4.61 -4.79 -5.01
N TYR A 143 -5.19 -5.22 -6.13
CA TYR A 143 -5.07 -4.49 -7.40
C TYR A 143 -5.62 -3.08 -7.29
N PHE A 144 -6.76 -2.90 -6.65
CA PHE A 144 -7.38 -1.60 -6.44
C PHE A 144 -6.50 -0.67 -5.59
N VAL A 145 -6.05 -1.14 -4.41
CA VAL A 145 -5.20 -0.35 -3.50
C VAL A 145 -3.86 -0.02 -4.14
N MET A 146 -3.18 -1.02 -4.76
CA MET A 146 -1.90 -0.79 -5.43
C MET A 146 -2.03 0.18 -6.60
N GLY A 147 -3.08 0.04 -7.42
CA GLY A 147 -3.33 0.94 -8.55
C GLY A 147 -3.52 2.40 -8.10
N SER A 148 -4.23 2.61 -6.98
CA SER A 148 -4.45 3.95 -6.42
C SER A 148 -3.19 4.61 -5.84
N ALA A 149 -2.14 3.81 -5.58
CA ALA A 149 -0.88 4.28 -4.99
C ALA A 149 0.26 4.43 -6.02
N LEU A 150 0.10 3.92 -7.25
CA LEU A 150 1.15 3.98 -8.28
C LEU A 150 1.39 5.38 -8.82
N SER A 151 0.32 6.14 -9.01
CA SER A 151 0.39 7.52 -9.53
C SER A 151 -0.91 8.27 -9.24
N SER A 152 -0.82 9.61 -9.23
CA SER A 152 -2.00 10.46 -9.17
C SER A 152 -2.64 10.61 -10.55
N PHE A 153 -3.93 10.35 -10.66
CA PHE A 153 -4.71 10.66 -11.85
C PHE A 153 -4.66 12.16 -12.18
N ALA A 154 -4.78 13.00 -11.17
CA ALA A 154 -4.84 14.46 -11.32
C ALA A 154 -3.55 15.08 -11.88
N GLN A 155 -2.39 14.46 -11.61
CA GLN A 155 -1.10 14.94 -12.12
C GLN A 155 -0.90 14.69 -13.63
N GLY A 156 -1.68 13.81 -14.24
CA GLY A 156 -1.59 13.52 -15.68
C GLY A 156 -2.12 14.63 -16.58
N PHE A 157 -2.80 15.63 -16.03
CA PHE A 157 -3.42 16.71 -16.80
C PHE A 157 -2.52 17.93 -16.92
N LEU A 158 -2.45 18.49 -18.14
CA LEU A 158 -1.67 19.70 -18.42
C LEU A 158 -2.38 20.94 -17.84
N LYS A 159 -1.61 21.92 -17.39
CA LYS A 159 -2.13 23.22 -16.92
C LYS A 159 -2.37 24.17 -18.10
N ASP A 160 -3.12 23.72 -19.09
CA ASP A 160 -3.45 24.50 -20.29
C ASP A 160 -4.98 24.59 -20.48
N PRO A 161 -5.61 25.69 -20.03
CA PRO A 161 -7.04 25.89 -20.18
C PRO A 161 -7.51 25.91 -21.65
N GLY A 162 -6.69 26.48 -22.58
CA GLY A 162 -7.03 26.61 -23.98
C GLY A 162 -7.17 25.27 -24.69
N LEU A 163 -6.22 24.34 -24.40
CA LEU A 163 -6.28 22.99 -24.93
C LEU A 163 -7.64 22.30 -24.62
N TYR A 164 -8.09 22.39 -23.39
CA TYR A 164 -9.32 21.71 -22.99
C TYR A 164 -10.57 22.43 -23.49
N ALA A 165 -10.61 23.76 -23.46
CA ALA A 165 -11.77 24.53 -23.91
C ALA A 165 -12.06 24.33 -25.40
N GLU A 166 -11.00 24.26 -26.21
CA GLU A 166 -11.14 24.17 -27.66
C GLU A 166 -11.35 22.76 -28.18
N GLN A 167 -10.61 21.79 -27.62
CA GLN A 167 -10.54 20.42 -28.15
C GLN A 167 -11.29 19.38 -27.31
N TYR A 168 -11.46 19.62 -26.00
CA TYR A 168 -12.03 18.67 -25.07
C TYR A 168 -13.07 19.32 -24.14
N PRO A 169 -14.26 19.70 -24.64
CA PRO A 169 -15.22 20.52 -23.90
C PRO A 169 -15.72 19.88 -22.59
N HIS A 170 -15.73 18.54 -22.51
CA HIS A 170 -16.07 17.81 -21.29
C HIS A 170 -14.94 17.79 -20.24
N LEU A 171 -13.73 18.19 -20.63
CA LEU A 171 -12.56 18.32 -19.75
C LEU A 171 -12.20 19.79 -19.47
N SER A 172 -13.12 20.72 -19.64
CA SER A 172 -12.87 22.17 -19.55
C SER A 172 -12.22 22.61 -18.21
N GLN A 173 -12.40 21.85 -17.14
CA GLN A 173 -11.80 22.09 -15.82
C GLN A 173 -10.56 21.22 -15.53
N ALA A 174 -10.12 20.37 -16.47
CA ALA A 174 -9.04 19.42 -16.23
C ALA A 174 -7.69 20.09 -15.87
N HIS A 175 -7.44 21.31 -16.38
CA HIS A 175 -6.26 22.11 -16.08
C HIS A 175 -6.12 22.43 -14.56
N ARG A 176 -7.21 22.32 -13.78
CA ARG A 176 -7.24 22.58 -12.33
C ARG A 176 -7.06 21.32 -11.49
N LEU A 177 -7.13 20.13 -12.08
CA LEU A 177 -7.10 18.86 -11.29
C LEU A 177 -5.82 18.72 -10.47
N ALA A 178 -4.67 19.15 -11.00
CA ALA A 178 -3.41 19.09 -10.27
C ALA A 178 -3.40 19.97 -9.00
N GLU A 179 -4.20 21.05 -8.95
CA GLU A 179 -4.33 21.91 -7.78
C GLU A 179 -5.15 21.23 -6.66
N HIS A 180 -6.02 20.30 -7.03
CA HIS A 180 -6.89 19.54 -6.13
C HIS A 180 -6.49 18.06 -6.03
N GLN A 181 -5.24 17.73 -6.38
CA GLN A 181 -4.75 16.36 -6.49
C GLN A 181 -5.16 15.48 -5.30
N HIS A 182 -4.85 15.89 -4.08
CA HIS A 182 -5.14 15.10 -2.89
C HIS A 182 -6.63 14.82 -2.76
N GLN A 183 -7.49 15.83 -2.96
CA GLN A 183 -8.94 15.68 -2.87
C GLN A 183 -9.48 14.72 -3.94
N VAL A 184 -8.95 14.80 -5.17
CA VAL A 184 -9.36 13.94 -6.28
C VAL A 184 -8.96 12.50 -6.01
N ASP A 185 -7.70 12.27 -5.62
CA ASP A 185 -7.15 10.93 -5.41
C ASP A 185 -7.80 10.26 -4.18
N GLU A 186 -8.03 10.98 -3.08
CA GLU A 186 -8.74 10.48 -1.90
C GLU A 186 -10.22 10.21 -2.19
N GLY A 187 -10.89 11.14 -2.86
CA GLY A 187 -12.29 10.97 -3.22
C GLY A 187 -12.51 9.79 -4.16
N ALA A 188 -11.66 9.62 -5.16
CA ALA A 188 -11.72 8.50 -6.09
C ALA A 188 -11.45 7.16 -5.39
N PHE A 189 -10.47 7.11 -4.49
CA PHE A 189 -10.19 5.91 -3.71
C PHE A 189 -11.36 5.53 -2.81
N THR A 190 -11.89 6.48 -2.04
CA THR A 190 -13.02 6.23 -1.13
C THR A 190 -14.25 5.75 -1.89
N LEU A 191 -14.60 6.46 -2.98
CA LEU A 191 -15.73 6.07 -3.84
C LEU A 191 -15.55 4.64 -4.40
N GLY A 192 -14.35 4.32 -4.90
CA GLY A 192 -14.07 3.01 -5.47
C GLY A 192 -14.07 1.90 -4.43
N LEU A 193 -13.54 2.14 -3.24
CA LEU A 193 -13.53 1.19 -2.13
C LEU A 193 -14.95 0.85 -1.69
N GLU A 194 -15.81 1.86 -1.48
CA GLU A 194 -17.21 1.63 -1.10
C GLU A 194 -17.98 0.88 -2.20
N ALA A 195 -17.82 1.29 -3.45
CA ALA A 195 -18.46 0.61 -4.57
C ALA A 195 -18.04 -0.88 -4.69
N LEU A 196 -16.76 -1.20 -4.41
CA LEU A 196 -16.28 -2.58 -4.36
C LEU A 196 -16.92 -3.37 -3.21
N ILE A 197 -16.98 -2.79 -2.01
CA ILE A 197 -17.57 -3.43 -0.82
C ILE A 197 -19.07 -3.66 -1.02
N ASP A 198 -19.79 -2.70 -1.58
CA ASP A 198 -21.22 -2.83 -1.91
C ASP A 198 -21.45 -3.94 -2.95
N GLY A 199 -20.67 -3.98 -4.02
CA GLY A 199 -20.71 -5.03 -5.02
C GLY A 199 -20.39 -6.42 -4.47
N LEU A 200 -19.44 -6.51 -3.55
CA LEU A 200 -19.10 -7.73 -2.83
C LEU A 200 -20.25 -8.14 -1.88
N SER A 201 -20.93 -7.20 -1.23
CA SER A 201 -22.08 -7.47 -0.36
C SER A 201 -23.23 -8.15 -1.15
N HIS A 202 -23.57 -7.61 -2.31
CA HIS A 202 -24.54 -8.26 -3.20
C HIS A 202 -24.10 -9.64 -3.70
N THR A 203 -22.78 -9.80 -3.92
CA THR A 203 -22.22 -11.10 -4.32
C THR A 203 -22.27 -12.10 -3.18
N TYR A 204 -22.02 -11.66 -1.94
CA TYR A 204 -22.13 -12.49 -0.73
C TYR A 204 -23.53 -13.07 -0.58
N GLU A 205 -24.57 -12.23 -0.66
CA GLU A 205 -25.97 -12.67 -0.55
C GLU A 205 -26.34 -13.75 -1.55
N ARG A 206 -25.80 -13.68 -2.78
CA ARG A 206 -26.06 -14.68 -3.83
C ARG A 206 -25.30 -15.99 -3.62
N VAL A 207 -24.13 -15.94 -2.99
CA VAL A 207 -23.20 -17.09 -2.92
C VAL A 207 -23.22 -17.78 -1.57
N VAL A 208 -23.42 -17.01 -0.50
CA VAL A 208 -23.34 -17.48 0.89
C VAL A 208 -24.71 -17.46 1.56
N GLY A 209 -25.50 -16.41 1.31
CA GLY A 209 -26.82 -16.20 1.92
C GLY A 209 -26.97 -14.81 2.53
N PRO A 210 -28.08 -14.55 3.25
CA PRO A 210 -28.34 -13.24 3.83
C PRO A 210 -27.17 -12.72 4.66
N LEU A 211 -26.84 -11.44 4.49
CA LEU A 211 -25.81 -10.80 5.28
C LEU A 211 -26.24 -10.72 6.75
N PRO A 212 -25.35 -11.00 7.71
CA PRO A 212 -25.60 -10.68 9.10
C PRO A 212 -25.81 -9.17 9.26
N PRO A 213 -26.68 -8.73 10.20
CA PRO A 213 -26.87 -7.30 10.48
C PRO A 213 -25.53 -6.68 10.87
N LEU A 214 -25.30 -5.45 10.40
CA LEU A 214 -24.14 -4.68 10.86
C LEU A 214 -24.26 -4.45 12.38
N PRO A 215 -23.16 -4.58 13.14
CA PRO A 215 -23.16 -4.17 14.53
C PRO A 215 -23.59 -2.70 14.62
N PRO A 216 -24.30 -2.30 15.69
CA PRO A 216 -24.70 -0.90 15.88
C PRO A 216 -23.45 -0.02 15.80
N ALA A 217 -23.56 1.09 15.08
CA ALA A 217 -22.49 2.08 15.00
C ALA A 217 -22.08 2.46 16.43
N GLY A 218 -20.83 2.19 16.77
CA GLY A 218 -20.27 2.63 18.04
C GLY A 218 -20.36 4.16 18.14
N PRO A 219 -20.30 4.72 19.35
CA PRO A 219 -20.36 6.17 19.53
C PRO A 219 -19.28 6.83 18.65
N ALA A 220 -19.69 7.83 17.88
CA ALA A 220 -18.80 8.67 17.11
C ALA A 220 -17.82 9.36 18.09
N TYR A 221 -16.51 9.09 17.92
CA TYR A 221 -15.45 9.79 18.61
C TYR A 221 -15.06 11.06 17.84
#